data_ac7c776ca8aeefc8a7978b0bd2056870
#
_entry.id   ac7c776ca8aeefc8a7978b0bd2056870
#
_cell.length_a   1.000
_cell.length_b   1.000
_cell.length_c   1.000
_cell.angle_alpha   90.00
_cell.angle_beta   90.00
_cell.angle_gamma   90.00
#
_symmetry.space_group_name_H-M   'P 1'
#
loop_
_entity.id
_entity.type
_entity.pdbx_description
1 polymer ?
#
loop_
_entity_poly.entity_id
_entity_poly.type
_entity_poly.pdbx_seq_one_letter_code
_entity_poly.pdbx_strand_id
1 'polypeptide(L)'
;QPPASVTLSDQLIEYNDGTVIVALDISIGASPDSFIDFYQVEYKLSTDSDFIIYAQGSGLNHRVLNVIDQSTYDVRVKAVNTLGISSTYVSAQRTIVGAIAPPSDVTGLSCNILGQEAHLGWEQISDLDLAFYNLRFSEKTDGTADWQNSVALVEKVSRPATSISVPARTGTYLIKAVDKLGNFSSNATAIISNVTSALNFNAVATQSEHPSFAGTLTNTVITDNAIELDSSELFDSASGNFDDETTRF
;
A
#
# COMPACT_ATOMS: atom_id res chain seq x y z
N GLN A 1 -30.73 37.77 -5.18
CA GLN A 1 -29.96 37.05 -6.18
C GLN A 1 -29.69 35.61 -5.71
N PRO A 2 -29.48 34.63 -6.61
CA PRO A 2 -29.20 33.27 -6.21
C PRO A 2 -27.81 33.14 -5.59
N PRO A 3 -27.50 31.97 -4.94
CA PRO A 3 -26.15 31.61 -4.57
C PRO A 3 -25.20 31.68 -5.77
N ALA A 4 -23.94 32.04 -5.56
CA ALA A 4 -22.95 32.13 -6.64
C ALA A 4 -22.59 30.76 -7.23
N SER A 5 -22.58 29.73 -6.37
CA SER A 5 -22.30 28.33 -6.79
C SER A 5 -22.83 27.33 -5.77
N VAL A 6 -22.97 26.08 -6.19
CA VAL A 6 -23.14 24.89 -5.32
C VAL A 6 -22.12 23.86 -5.77
N THR A 7 -21.24 23.42 -4.89
CA THR A 7 -20.26 22.39 -5.15
C THR A 7 -20.47 21.20 -4.21
N LEU A 8 -20.29 20.00 -4.72
CA LEU A 8 -20.54 18.75 -4.02
C LEU A 8 -19.28 17.89 -4.00
N SER A 9 -18.99 17.29 -2.84
CA SER A 9 -17.95 16.27 -2.69
C SER A 9 -18.46 15.21 -1.73
N ASP A 10 -17.97 14.00 -1.88
CA ASP A 10 -18.24 12.90 -0.93
C ASP A 10 -16.96 12.52 -0.19
N GLN A 11 -17.11 12.07 1.05
CA GLN A 11 -16.00 11.62 1.87
C GLN A 11 -16.43 10.52 2.84
N LEU A 12 -15.47 9.72 3.27
CA LEU A 12 -15.64 8.75 4.34
C LEU A 12 -15.45 9.43 5.70
N ILE A 13 -16.27 9.03 6.66
CA ILE A 13 -16.18 9.46 8.05
C ILE A 13 -16.09 8.22 8.93
N GLU A 14 -15.04 8.12 9.75
CA GLU A 14 -14.90 7.06 10.74
C GLU A 14 -15.38 7.56 12.10
N TYR A 15 -16.28 6.80 12.71
CA TYR A 15 -16.73 7.01 14.09
C TYR A 15 -15.79 6.33 15.09
N ASN A 16 -15.90 6.72 16.37
CA ASN A 16 -15.08 6.17 17.45
C ASN A 16 -15.23 4.65 17.67
N ASP A 17 -16.29 4.05 17.19
CA ASP A 17 -16.55 2.61 17.23
C ASP A 17 -15.95 1.86 16.01
N GLY A 18 -15.25 2.58 15.11
CA GLY A 18 -14.66 2.04 13.88
C GLY A 18 -15.65 1.91 12.72
N THR A 19 -16.91 2.33 12.89
CA THR A 19 -17.89 2.39 11.80
C THR A 19 -17.48 3.48 10.81
N VAL A 20 -17.43 3.13 9.52
CA VAL A 20 -17.17 4.10 8.43
C VAL A 20 -18.48 4.33 7.70
N ILE A 21 -18.86 5.59 7.55
CA ILE A 21 -20.01 6.03 6.78
C ILE A 21 -19.59 6.95 5.66
N VAL A 22 -20.43 7.06 4.64
CA VAL A 22 -20.24 8.02 3.54
C VAL A 22 -21.06 9.28 3.82
N ALA A 23 -20.47 10.43 3.60
CA ALA A 23 -21.12 11.72 3.70
C ALA A 23 -21.03 12.50 2.38
N LEU A 24 -22.07 13.26 2.07
CA LEU A 24 -22.09 14.23 0.97
C LEU A 24 -21.91 15.62 1.55
N ASP A 25 -20.80 16.26 1.20
CA ASP A 25 -20.51 17.65 1.56
C ASP A 25 -21.06 18.57 0.48
N ILE A 26 -21.74 19.60 0.94
CA ILE A 26 -22.35 20.66 0.13
C ILE A 26 -21.70 21.97 0.50
N SER A 27 -21.04 22.63 -0.43
CA SER A 27 -20.47 23.97 -0.24
C SER A 27 -21.18 24.97 -1.14
N ILE A 28 -21.62 26.06 -0.55
CA ILE A 28 -22.42 27.10 -1.19
C ILE A 28 -21.55 28.35 -1.37
N GLY A 29 -21.43 28.84 -2.59
CA GLY A 29 -20.90 30.15 -2.86
C GLY A 29 -21.91 31.21 -2.45
N ALA A 30 -21.50 32.14 -1.61
CA ALA A 30 -22.40 33.18 -1.11
C ALA A 30 -23.09 33.94 -2.25
N SER A 31 -24.36 34.29 -2.04
CA SER A 31 -25.07 35.22 -2.94
C SER A 31 -24.40 36.61 -2.91
N PRO A 32 -24.29 37.30 -4.02
CA PRO A 32 -23.80 38.69 -4.03
C PRO A 32 -24.79 39.69 -3.45
N ASP A 33 -25.99 39.25 -3.08
CA ASP A 33 -27.02 40.11 -2.44
C ASP A 33 -26.74 40.25 -0.94
N SER A 34 -26.57 41.48 -0.46
CA SER A 34 -26.28 41.78 0.95
C SER A 34 -27.48 41.63 1.90
N PHE A 35 -28.70 41.43 1.35
CA PHE A 35 -29.93 41.33 2.15
C PHE A 35 -30.40 39.89 2.32
N ILE A 36 -29.53 38.92 2.15
CA ILE A 36 -29.84 37.51 2.36
C ILE A 36 -30.03 37.22 3.85
N ASP A 37 -31.16 36.60 4.19
CA ASP A 37 -31.49 36.11 5.51
C ASP A 37 -30.99 34.68 5.71
N PHE A 38 -31.35 33.77 4.78
CA PHE A 38 -30.90 32.39 4.83
C PHE A 38 -30.81 31.74 3.44
N TYR A 39 -30.12 30.58 3.40
CA TYR A 39 -30.13 29.64 2.29
C TYR A 39 -31.01 28.44 2.63
N GLN A 40 -31.81 28.01 1.66
CA GLN A 40 -32.54 26.75 1.75
C GLN A 40 -31.87 25.72 0.88
N VAL A 41 -31.40 24.65 1.52
CA VAL A 41 -30.73 23.51 0.89
C VAL A 41 -31.71 22.36 0.78
N GLU A 42 -31.87 21.83 -0.41
CA GLU A 42 -32.74 20.68 -0.69
C GLU A 42 -31.94 19.63 -1.45
N TYR A 43 -32.21 18.37 -1.18
CA TYR A 43 -31.59 17.25 -1.87
C TYR A 43 -32.57 16.12 -2.13
N LYS A 44 -32.22 15.21 -3.06
CA LYS A 44 -32.92 13.97 -3.33
C LYS A 44 -31.98 12.96 -3.97
N LEU A 45 -32.34 11.68 -3.98
CA LEU A 45 -31.80 10.75 -4.96
C LEU A 45 -32.28 11.15 -6.35
N SER A 46 -31.42 11.03 -7.36
CA SER A 46 -31.82 11.39 -8.74
C SER A 46 -32.97 10.52 -9.28
N THR A 47 -33.19 9.35 -8.67
CA THR A 47 -34.33 8.45 -8.95
C THR A 47 -35.63 8.89 -8.31
N ASP A 48 -35.58 9.77 -7.29
CA ASP A 48 -36.77 10.21 -6.58
C ASP A 48 -37.44 11.38 -7.32
N SER A 49 -38.76 11.53 -7.14
CA SER A 49 -39.52 12.61 -7.73
C SER A 49 -39.36 13.92 -6.97
N ASP A 50 -39.28 13.85 -5.64
CA ASP A 50 -39.44 15.00 -4.76
C ASP A 50 -38.14 15.36 -4.01
N PHE A 51 -37.88 16.67 -3.90
CA PHE A 51 -36.79 17.18 -3.07
C PHE A 51 -37.20 17.25 -1.59
N ILE A 52 -36.24 16.93 -0.73
CA ILE A 52 -36.36 17.04 0.72
C ILE A 52 -35.59 18.28 1.17
N ILE A 53 -36.19 19.12 1.99
CA ILE A 53 -35.50 20.24 2.64
C ILE A 53 -34.54 19.65 3.68
N TYR A 54 -33.23 19.88 3.47
CA TYR A 54 -32.20 19.44 4.39
C TYR A 54 -31.87 20.48 5.46
N ALA A 55 -31.70 21.73 5.06
CA ALA A 55 -31.32 22.81 5.95
C ALA A 55 -31.88 24.15 5.50
N GLN A 56 -32.12 25.04 6.48
CA GLN A 56 -32.40 26.44 6.30
C GLN A 56 -31.55 27.22 7.28
N GLY A 57 -30.75 28.17 6.82
CA GLY A 57 -29.87 28.96 7.66
C GLY A 57 -28.83 29.73 6.86
N SER A 58 -28.00 30.53 7.54
CA SER A 58 -26.94 31.34 6.94
C SER A 58 -25.66 30.59 6.65
N GLY A 59 -25.57 29.30 7.07
CA GLY A 59 -24.41 28.44 6.86
C GLY A 59 -24.17 28.16 5.37
N LEU A 60 -22.92 28.20 4.94
CA LEU A 60 -22.51 27.93 3.57
C LEU A 60 -21.98 26.50 3.35
N ASN A 61 -21.80 25.74 4.42
CA ASN A 61 -21.32 24.37 4.36
C ASN A 61 -22.28 23.45 5.11
N HIS A 62 -22.69 22.39 4.44
CA HIS A 62 -23.61 21.39 4.98
C HIS A 62 -23.09 19.99 4.67
N ARG A 63 -23.50 18.99 5.47
CA ARG A 63 -23.06 17.61 5.33
C ARG A 63 -24.23 16.66 5.55
N VAL A 64 -24.59 15.94 4.50
CA VAL A 64 -25.59 14.87 4.56
C VAL A 64 -24.90 13.57 4.90
N LEU A 65 -25.23 12.94 6.02
CA LEU A 65 -24.63 11.71 6.50
C LEU A 65 -25.40 10.48 5.97
N ASN A 66 -24.71 9.33 5.91
CA ASN A 66 -25.30 8.05 5.49
C ASN A 66 -25.89 8.09 4.08
N VAL A 67 -25.22 8.76 3.16
CA VAL A 67 -25.59 8.69 1.75
C VAL A 67 -25.25 7.31 1.17
N ILE A 68 -25.99 6.88 0.16
CA ILE A 68 -25.88 5.55 -0.42
C ILE A 68 -24.76 5.56 -1.47
N ASP A 69 -23.80 4.66 -1.33
CA ASP A 69 -22.74 4.46 -2.32
C ASP A 69 -23.31 4.15 -3.71
N GLN A 70 -22.61 4.57 -4.74
CA GLN A 70 -22.94 4.41 -6.16
C GLN A 70 -24.28 5.08 -6.56
N SER A 71 -24.92 5.78 -5.65
CA SER A 71 -26.14 6.52 -5.93
C SER A 71 -25.86 7.96 -6.30
N THR A 72 -26.67 8.51 -7.20
CA THR A 72 -26.56 9.90 -7.63
C THR A 72 -27.55 10.75 -6.86
N TYR A 73 -27.05 11.85 -6.30
CA TYR A 73 -27.82 12.84 -5.57
C TYR A 73 -27.91 14.14 -6.35
N ASP A 74 -29.13 14.68 -6.42
CA ASP A 74 -29.40 16.04 -6.90
C ASP A 74 -29.52 16.95 -5.69
N VAL A 75 -28.79 18.05 -5.70
CA VAL A 75 -28.85 19.10 -4.67
C VAL A 75 -29.23 20.42 -5.33
N ARG A 76 -30.09 21.18 -4.69
CA ARG A 76 -30.42 22.53 -5.12
C ARG A 76 -30.51 23.50 -3.93
N VAL A 77 -30.07 24.71 -4.17
CA VAL A 77 -30.02 25.75 -3.13
C VAL A 77 -30.63 27.05 -3.69
N LYS A 78 -31.45 27.70 -2.87
CA LYS A 78 -31.94 29.05 -3.13
C LYS A 78 -31.59 29.95 -1.95
N ALA A 79 -31.44 31.24 -2.23
CA ALA A 79 -31.29 32.28 -1.23
C ALA A 79 -32.66 32.92 -0.97
N VAL A 80 -32.92 33.23 0.29
CA VAL A 80 -34.12 33.95 0.73
C VAL A 80 -33.67 35.26 1.42
N ASN A 81 -34.23 36.38 1.03
CA ASN A 81 -33.88 37.64 1.61
C ASN A 81 -34.72 37.99 2.86
N THR A 82 -34.37 39.06 3.55
CA THR A 82 -35.06 39.54 4.77
C THR A 82 -36.52 39.91 4.57
N LEU A 83 -36.98 40.04 3.31
CA LEU A 83 -38.40 40.25 2.96
C LEU A 83 -39.14 38.96 2.63
N GLY A 84 -38.46 37.79 2.76
CA GLY A 84 -39.06 36.50 2.46
C GLY A 84 -39.09 36.15 0.95
N ILE A 85 -38.44 36.97 0.10
CA ILE A 85 -38.40 36.72 -1.35
C ILE A 85 -37.30 35.74 -1.68
N SER A 86 -37.64 34.62 -2.34
CA SER A 86 -36.71 33.58 -2.77
C SER A 86 -36.08 33.92 -4.12
N SER A 87 -34.82 33.56 -4.28
CA SER A 87 -34.12 33.52 -5.57
C SER A 87 -34.54 32.28 -6.40
N THR A 88 -34.05 32.17 -7.62
CA THR A 88 -34.01 30.94 -8.36
C THR A 88 -33.03 29.93 -7.70
N TYR A 89 -33.23 28.65 -7.96
CA TYR A 89 -32.31 27.59 -7.48
C TYR A 89 -31.02 27.59 -8.31
N VAL A 90 -29.93 27.30 -7.61
CA VAL A 90 -28.67 26.79 -8.20
C VAL A 90 -28.58 25.32 -7.84
N SER A 91 -28.30 24.48 -8.83
CA SER A 91 -28.33 23.01 -8.66
C SER A 91 -26.96 22.42 -8.99
N ALA A 92 -26.65 21.30 -8.34
CA ALA A 92 -25.51 20.46 -8.61
C ALA A 92 -25.91 18.98 -8.46
N GLN A 93 -25.18 18.10 -9.12
CA GLN A 93 -25.38 16.66 -9.06
C GLN A 93 -24.07 15.96 -8.70
N ARG A 94 -24.13 14.91 -7.87
CA ARG A 94 -22.98 14.11 -7.50
C ARG A 94 -23.36 12.65 -7.43
N THR A 95 -22.57 11.79 -8.11
CA THR A 95 -22.58 10.35 -7.89
C THR A 95 -21.60 10.03 -6.76
N ILE A 96 -22.09 9.39 -5.72
CA ILE A 96 -21.30 9.02 -4.54
C ILE A 96 -20.35 7.89 -4.93
N VAL A 97 -19.07 8.10 -4.74
CA VAL A 97 -18.03 7.08 -4.94
C VAL A 97 -17.76 6.36 -3.62
N GLY A 98 -17.72 7.09 -2.52
CA GLY A 98 -17.66 6.57 -1.17
C GLY A 98 -16.59 5.51 -0.93
N ALA A 99 -17.00 4.41 -0.30
CA ALA A 99 -16.10 3.30 0.06
C ALA A 99 -15.68 2.40 -1.13
N ILE A 100 -16.29 2.56 -2.31
CA ILE A 100 -15.88 1.78 -3.51
C ILE A 100 -14.66 2.37 -4.23
N ALA A 101 -14.23 3.57 -3.86
CA ALA A 101 -13.00 4.12 -4.39
C ALA A 101 -11.82 3.23 -4.01
N PRO A 102 -10.95 2.84 -4.96
CA PRO A 102 -9.72 2.15 -4.59
C PRO A 102 -8.91 2.98 -3.59
N PRO A 103 -8.21 2.33 -2.63
CA PRO A 103 -7.34 3.06 -1.71
C PRO A 103 -6.19 3.74 -2.47
N SER A 104 -5.61 4.73 -1.84
CA SER A 104 -4.44 5.44 -2.36
C SER A 104 -3.28 4.47 -2.61
N ASP A 105 -2.46 4.76 -3.62
CA ASP A 105 -1.25 3.98 -3.87
C ASP A 105 -0.27 4.12 -2.69
N VAL A 106 0.45 3.05 -2.39
CA VAL A 106 1.48 3.06 -1.35
C VAL A 106 2.64 3.95 -1.78
N THR A 107 3.16 4.76 -0.86
CA THR A 107 4.32 5.64 -1.09
C THR A 107 5.47 5.30 -0.14
N GLY A 108 6.68 5.79 -0.44
CA GLY A 108 7.84 5.65 0.42
C GLY A 108 8.34 4.22 0.61
N LEU A 109 8.04 3.29 -0.32
CA LEU A 109 8.54 1.91 -0.22
C LEU A 109 10.06 1.89 -0.20
N SER A 110 10.63 1.30 0.83
CA SER A 110 12.06 1.13 1.06
C SER A 110 12.38 -0.33 1.31
N CYS A 111 13.63 -0.72 1.04
CA CYS A 111 14.14 -2.07 1.27
C CYS A 111 15.55 -2.00 1.82
N ASN A 112 15.76 -2.55 3.02
CA ASN A 112 17.07 -2.69 3.65
C ASN A 112 17.39 -4.17 3.84
N ILE A 113 18.51 -4.63 3.30
CA ILE A 113 18.96 -6.02 3.46
C ILE A 113 19.83 -6.12 4.71
N LEU A 114 19.38 -6.96 5.65
CA LEU A 114 20.12 -7.29 6.89
C LEU A 114 20.25 -8.80 6.99
N GLY A 115 21.45 -9.30 6.71
CA GLY A 115 21.66 -10.75 6.67
C GLY A 115 20.85 -11.41 5.56
N GLN A 116 19.95 -12.33 5.93
CA GLN A 116 19.08 -13.06 5.02
C GLN A 116 17.68 -12.45 4.91
N GLU A 117 17.45 -11.32 5.52
CA GLU A 117 16.15 -10.67 5.56
C GLU A 117 16.17 -9.34 4.81
N ALA A 118 15.10 -9.10 4.08
CA ALA A 118 14.75 -7.81 3.50
C ALA A 118 13.73 -7.14 4.42
N HIS A 119 14.13 -6.04 5.03
CA HIS A 119 13.28 -5.19 5.84
C HIS A 119 12.62 -4.16 4.90
N LEU A 120 11.35 -4.39 4.59
CA LEU A 120 10.55 -3.49 3.77
C LEU A 120 9.84 -2.49 4.68
N GLY A 121 9.84 -1.22 4.30
CA GLY A 121 9.13 -0.16 4.99
C GLY A 121 8.41 0.73 3.98
N TRP A 122 7.29 1.35 4.38
CA TRP A 122 6.50 2.26 3.54
C TRP A 122 5.80 3.32 4.38
N GLU A 123 5.25 4.35 3.73
CA GLU A 123 4.47 5.38 4.39
C GLU A 123 3.04 4.91 4.69
N GLN A 124 2.52 5.34 5.83
CA GLN A 124 1.14 5.02 6.20
C GLN A 124 0.15 5.76 5.28
N ILE A 125 -0.81 5.01 4.74
CA ILE A 125 -1.93 5.57 4.00
C ILE A 125 -3.01 6.05 4.97
N SER A 126 -3.57 7.22 4.69
CA SER A 126 -4.60 7.86 5.53
C SER A 126 -6.03 7.39 5.22
N ASP A 127 -6.22 6.51 4.25
CA ASP A 127 -7.55 6.02 3.86
C ASP A 127 -8.23 5.28 5.03
N LEU A 128 -9.44 5.74 5.39
CA LEU A 128 -10.15 5.26 6.58
C LEU A 128 -10.64 3.83 6.45
N ASP A 129 -10.91 3.38 5.25
CA ASP A 129 -11.37 2.04 4.92
C ASP A 129 -10.24 1.08 4.54
N LEU A 130 -8.97 1.50 4.61
CA LEU A 130 -7.81 0.63 4.41
C LEU A 130 -7.89 -0.58 5.36
N ALA A 131 -7.82 -1.79 4.82
CA ALA A 131 -7.83 -3.03 5.58
C ALA A 131 -6.40 -3.58 5.81
N PHE A 132 -5.62 -3.74 4.76
CA PHE A 132 -4.29 -4.33 4.81
C PHE A 132 -3.46 -3.94 3.58
N TYR A 133 -2.18 -4.30 3.63
CA TYR A 133 -1.29 -4.27 2.47
C TYR A 133 -1.03 -5.68 1.96
N ASN A 134 -0.90 -5.83 0.65
CA ASN A 134 -0.54 -7.09 0.00
C ASN A 134 0.82 -6.91 -0.68
N LEU A 135 1.73 -7.88 -0.47
CA LEU A 135 3.07 -7.85 -1.03
C LEU A 135 3.25 -9.00 -2.02
N ARG A 136 3.91 -8.68 -3.12
CA ARG A 136 4.32 -9.65 -4.14
C ARG A 136 5.80 -9.51 -4.45
N PHE A 137 6.32 -10.53 -5.11
CA PHE A 137 7.71 -10.58 -5.53
C PHE A 137 7.82 -11.02 -6.99
N SER A 138 8.74 -10.39 -7.72
CA SER A 138 9.13 -10.77 -9.07
C SER A 138 10.65 -10.92 -9.12
N GLU A 139 11.15 -11.92 -9.84
CA GLU A 139 12.59 -12.13 -10.04
C GLU A 139 13.22 -11.12 -10.99
N LYS A 140 12.42 -10.27 -11.64
CA LYS A 140 12.89 -9.23 -12.55
C LYS A 140 13.57 -8.08 -11.80
N THR A 141 14.70 -7.61 -12.34
CA THR A 141 15.49 -6.48 -11.82
C THR A 141 15.62 -5.34 -12.81
N ASP A 142 14.99 -5.44 -13.96
CA ASP A 142 15.08 -4.51 -15.10
C ASP A 142 14.03 -3.39 -15.10
N GLY A 143 13.24 -3.30 -14.01
CA GLY A 143 12.14 -2.32 -13.90
C GLY A 143 10.86 -2.71 -14.63
N THR A 144 10.80 -3.91 -15.23
CA THR A 144 9.59 -4.41 -15.95
C THR A 144 8.74 -5.35 -15.10
N ALA A 145 9.00 -5.43 -13.79
CA ALA A 145 8.16 -6.19 -12.87
C ALA A 145 6.77 -5.57 -12.78
N ASP A 146 5.74 -6.39 -12.93
CA ASP A 146 4.37 -5.97 -12.82
C ASP A 146 3.59 -6.82 -11.81
N TRP A 147 2.48 -6.28 -11.32
CA TRP A 147 1.65 -6.92 -10.30
C TRP A 147 1.06 -8.26 -10.74
N GLN A 148 0.62 -8.37 -11.99
CA GLN A 148 -0.10 -9.53 -12.50
C GLN A 148 0.81 -10.76 -12.63
N ASN A 149 2.07 -10.53 -13.03
CA ASN A 149 3.06 -11.59 -13.26
C ASN A 149 4.00 -11.82 -12.06
N SER A 150 3.69 -11.22 -10.90
CA SER A 150 4.44 -11.42 -9.66
C SER A 150 3.79 -12.48 -8.77
N VAL A 151 4.60 -13.12 -7.92
CA VAL A 151 4.17 -14.16 -6.99
C VAL A 151 3.78 -13.56 -5.65
N ALA A 152 2.70 -14.03 -5.03
CA ALA A 152 2.30 -13.59 -3.69
C ALA A 152 3.41 -13.93 -2.68
N LEU A 153 3.86 -12.94 -1.94
CA LEU A 153 4.87 -13.07 -0.89
C LEU A 153 4.24 -13.01 0.50
N VAL A 154 3.41 -11.99 0.74
CA VAL A 154 2.62 -11.84 1.96
C VAL A 154 1.23 -11.35 1.56
N GLU A 155 0.22 -12.15 1.83
CA GLU A 155 -1.15 -11.82 1.42
C GLU A 155 -1.76 -10.68 2.22
N LYS A 156 -1.44 -10.56 3.51
CA LYS A 156 -2.04 -9.56 4.39
C LYS A 156 -1.05 -9.05 5.43
N VAL A 157 -0.73 -7.77 5.35
CA VAL A 157 -0.07 -7.00 6.41
C VAL A 157 -1.08 -6.01 6.93
N SER A 158 -1.66 -6.29 8.09
CA SER A 158 -2.75 -5.47 8.64
C SER A 158 -2.26 -4.10 9.08
N ARG A 159 -3.10 -3.06 8.89
CA ARG A 159 -2.83 -1.76 9.53
C ARG A 159 -2.83 -1.89 11.07
N PRO A 160 -2.06 -1.10 11.81
CA PRO A 160 -1.28 0.06 11.35
C PRO A 160 0.16 -0.26 10.90
N ALA A 161 0.51 -1.52 10.63
CA ALA A 161 1.86 -1.88 10.26
C ALA A 161 2.30 -1.17 8.97
N THR A 162 3.50 -0.58 8.99
CA THR A 162 4.15 0.09 7.85
C THR A 162 5.50 -0.52 7.53
N SER A 163 5.77 -1.72 8.05
CA SER A 163 6.99 -2.46 7.77
C SER A 163 6.79 -3.96 7.95
N ILE A 164 7.64 -4.74 7.31
CA ILE A 164 7.69 -6.20 7.42
C ILE A 164 9.07 -6.71 7.05
N SER A 165 9.49 -7.81 7.69
CA SER A 165 10.67 -8.56 7.29
C SER A 165 10.26 -9.78 6.48
N VAL A 166 10.91 -9.99 5.34
CA VAL A 166 10.72 -11.13 4.44
C VAL A 166 12.08 -11.69 4.03
N PRO A 167 12.16 -12.94 3.54
CA PRO A 167 13.43 -13.47 3.04
C PRO A 167 14.02 -12.58 1.94
N ALA A 168 15.32 -12.24 2.08
CA ALA A 168 16.04 -11.44 1.10
C ALA A 168 16.19 -12.20 -0.22
N ARG A 169 15.80 -11.56 -1.32
CA ARG A 169 15.89 -12.10 -2.67
C ARG A 169 16.33 -11.02 -3.65
N THR A 170 17.09 -11.41 -4.66
CA THR A 170 17.37 -10.54 -5.81
C THR A 170 16.15 -10.52 -6.72
N GLY A 171 15.60 -9.33 -6.97
CA GLY A 171 14.36 -9.15 -7.72
C GLY A 171 13.66 -7.87 -7.33
N THR A 172 12.36 -7.80 -7.56
CA THR A 172 11.52 -6.64 -7.27
C THR A 172 10.43 -7.01 -6.27
N TYR A 173 10.35 -6.29 -5.16
CA TYR A 173 9.23 -6.31 -4.24
C TYR A 173 8.18 -5.31 -4.69
N LEU A 174 6.93 -5.74 -4.71
CA LEU A 174 5.79 -4.91 -5.08
C LEU A 174 4.77 -4.89 -3.93
N ILE A 175 4.17 -3.73 -3.70
CA ILE A 175 3.15 -3.56 -2.65
C ILE A 175 1.93 -2.83 -3.21
N LYS A 176 0.75 -3.26 -2.79
CA LYS A 176 -0.53 -2.57 -2.99
C LYS A 176 -1.28 -2.47 -1.67
N ALA A 177 -2.05 -1.41 -1.53
CA ALA A 177 -3.05 -1.28 -0.48
C ALA A 177 -4.34 -1.99 -0.87
N VAL A 178 -5.09 -2.48 0.12
CA VAL A 178 -6.39 -3.15 -0.05
C VAL A 178 -7.36 -2.60 0.97
N ASP A 179 -8.54 -2.18 0.54
CA ASP A 179 -9.60 -1.67 1.39
C ASP A 179 -10.44 -2.79 2.03
N LYS A 180 -11.43 -2.41 2.85
CA LYS A 180 -12.36 -3.33 3.52
C LYS A 180 -13.30 -4.06 2.54
N LEU A 181 -13.51 -3.53 1.34
CA LEU A 181 -14.31 -4.14 0.28
C LEU A 181 -13.48 -5.07 -0.64
N GLY A 182 -12.16 -5.07 -0.49
CA GLY A 182 -11.24 -5.89 -1.28
C GLY A 182 -10.73 -5.20 -2.56
N ASN A 183 -10.96 -3.89 -2.74
CA ASN A 183 -10.38 -3.16 -3.85
C ASN A 183 -8.89 -2.91 -3.61
N PHE A 184 -8.09 -3.14 -4.64
CA PHE A 184 -6.66 -2.85 -4.62
C PHE A 184 -6.39 -1.42 -5.08
N SER A 185 -5.35 -0.78 -4.52
CA SER A 185 -4.83 0.49 -5.05
C SER A 185 -4.53 0.37 -6.55
N SER A 186 -4.68 1.48 -7.26
CA SER A 186 -4.60 1.48 -8.73
C SER A 186 -3.24 1.00 -9.21
N ASN A 187 -2.16 1.52 -8.63
CA ASN A 187 -0.81 1.16 -9.00
C ASN A 187 -0.11 0.37 -7.90
N ALA A 188 0.80 -0.53 -8.30
CA ALA A 188 1.72 -1.16 -7.37
C ALA A 188 2.96 -0.28 -7.22
N THR A 189 3.39 -0.07 -5.99
CA THR A 189 4.70 0.53 -5.72
C THR A 189 5.73 -0.58 -5.67
N ALA A 190 6.84 -0.37 -6.36
CA ALA A 190 7.87 -1.38 -6.56
C ALA A 190 9.25 -0.89 -6.11
N ILE A 191 10.07 -1.80 -5.58
CA ILE A 191 11.47 -1.55 -5.26
C ILE A 191 12.34 -2.74 -5.68
N ILE A 192 13.42 -2.44 -6.39
CA ILE A 192 14.39 -3.46 -6.79
C ILE A 192 15.35 -3.74 -5.64
N SER A 193 15.54 -5.01 -5.35
CA SER A 193 16.50 -5.52 -4.37
C SER A 193 17.59 -6.32 -5.09
N ASN A 194 18.83 -5.97 -4.80
CA ASN A 194 19.99 -6.73 -5.24
C ASN A 194 20.67 -7.31 -4.00
N VAL A 195 20.46 -8.60 -3.77
CA VAL A 195 21.18 -9.31 -2.72
C VAL A 195 22.57 -9.64 -3.26
N THR A 196 23.59 -8.95 -2.77
CA THR A 196 24.97 -9.29 -3.13
C THR A 196 25.33 -10.66 -2.55
N SER A 197 26.09 -11.42 -3.31
CA SER A 197 26.51 -12.80 -2.99
C SER A 197 27.27 -12.98 -1.66
N ALA A 198 27.51 -11.91 -0.90
CA ALA A 198 28.05 -11.96 0.47
C ALA A 198 27.16 -12.76 1.45
N LEU A 199 25.91 -13.10 1.05
CA LEU A 199 25.01 -13.99 1.78
C LEU A 199 25.07 -15.46 1.30
N ASN A 200 26.02 -15.81 0.46
CA ASN A 200 26.32 -17.20 0.17
C ASN A 200 26.86 -17.85 1.45
N PHE A 201 26.02 -18.64 2.13
CA PHE A 201 26.42 -19.46 3.30
C PHE A 201 27.52 -20.48 2.98
N ASN A 202 27.92 -20.60 1.73
CA ASN A 202 29.11 -21.32 1.29
C ASN A 202 30.35 -20.44 1.29
N ALA A 203 30.33 -19.25 1.90
CA ALA A 203 31.58 -18.57 2.24
C ALA A 203 32.26 -19.39 3.34
N VAL A 204 32.88 -20.45 2.97
CA VAL A 204 34.01 -21.00 3.68
C VAL A 204 34.97 -19.81 3.88
N ALA A 205 35.23 -19.43 5.12
CA ALA A 205 36.27 -18.46 5.41
C ALA A 205 37.55 -19.07 4.83
N THR A 206 37.94 -18.61 3.63
CA THR A 206 39.24 -18.95 3.08
C THR A 206 40.24 -18.13 3.87
N GLN A 207 40.77 -18.70 4.93
CA GLN A 207 41.98 -18.19 5.54
C GLN A 207 43.13 -18.60 4.62
N SER A 208 43.52 -17.68 3.77
CA SER A 208 44.71 -17.90 2.95
C SER A 208 45.96 -17.63 3.82
N GLU A 209 46.54 -18.67 4.35
CA GLU A 209 47.91 -18.60 4.86
C GLU A 209 48.89 -18.68 3.65
N HIS A 210 49.15 -17.55 3.08
CA HIS A 210 50.13 -17.45 2.03
C HIS A 210 51.39 -16.72 2.56
N PRO A 211 52.61 -17.13 2.22
CA PRO A 211 53.01 -18.01 1.13
C PRO A 211 53.38 -19.44 1.51
N SER A 212 53.28 -19.81 2.78
CA SER A 212 53.64 -21.17 3.17
C SER A 212 52.77 -21.63 4.34
N PHE A 213 51.89 -22.60 4.06
CA PHE A 213 51.27 -23.33 5.12
C PHE A 213 52.36 -24.15 5.88
N ALA A 214 52.58 -23.78 7.15
CA ALA A 214 53.62 -24.38 7.97
C ALA A 214 53.16 -25.71 8.67
N GLY A 215 51.92 -26.12 8.44
CA GLY A 215 51.35 -27.36 8.99
C GLY A 215 51.67 -28.61 8.14
N THR A 216 51.38 -29.78 8.69
CA THR A 216 51.43 -31.05 7.97
C THR A 216 50.12 -31.24 7.21
N LEU A 217 50.19 -31.37 5.88
CA LEU A 217 49.05 -31.69 5.06
C LEU A 217 48.78 -33.21 5.16
N THR A 218 47.53 -33.59 5.49
CA THR A 218 47.09 -35.00 5.46
C THR A 218 45.84 -35.06 4.61
N ASN A 219 45.88 -35.81 3.53
CA ASN A 219 44.80 -35.98 2.54
C ASN A 219 44.32 -34.63 1.94
N THR A 220 45.19 -33.64 1.93
CA THR A 220 44.92 -32.31 1.36
C THR A 220 46.11 -31.83 0.55
N VAL A 221 45.84 -31.01 -0.44
CA VAL A 221 46.84 -30.41 -1.30
C VAL A 221 46.60 -28.89 -1.39
N ILE A 222 47.64 -28.11 -1.59
CA ILE A 222 47.54 -26.70 -1.86
C ILE A 222 47.45 -26.51 -3.37
N THR A 223 46.29 -26.03 -3.85
CA THR A 223 46.08 -25.68 -5.27
C THR A 223 45.63 -24.22 -5.32
N ASP A 224 46.32 -23.40 -6.13
CA ASP A 224 45.96 -21.99 -6.35
C ASP A 224 45.75 -21.17 -5.06
N ASN A 225 46.59 -21.43 -4.02
CA ASN A 225 46.52 -20.81 -2.69
C ASN A 225 45.29 -21.21 -1.83
N ALA A 226 44.63 -22.28 -2.17
CA ALA A 226 43.59 -22.92 -1.35
C ALA A 226 44.02 -24.32 -0.89
N ILE A 227 43.58 -24.75 0.26
CA ILE A 227 43.73 -26.12 0.72
C ILE A 227 42.55 -26.93 0.19
N GLU A 228 42.82 -27.90 -0.65
CA GLU A 228 41.82 -28.79 -1.24
C GLU A 228 42.03 -30.22 -0.75
N LEU A 229 41.01 -31.06 -0.83
CA LEU A 229 41.17 -32.49 -0.62
C LEU A 229 42.05 -33.04 -1.72
N ASP A 230 43.04 -33.88 -1.36
CA ASP A 230 43.84 -34.59 -2.34
C ASP A 230 42.94 -35.57 -3.11
N SER A 231 42.77 -35.27 -4.40
CA SER A 231 41.91 -36.08 -5.27
C SER A 231 42.39 -37.52 -5.48
N SER A 232 43.61 -37.85 -5.06
CA SER A 232 44.16 -39.22 -5.06
C SER A 232 43.57 -40.06 -3.93
N GLU A 233 42.94 -39.43 -2.92
CA GLU A 233 42.33 -40.13 -1.76
C GLU A 233 40.81 -39.84 -1.75
N LEU A 234 40.11 -40.23 -2.82
CA LEU A 234 38.67 -40.28 -2.83
C LEU A 234 38.16 -41.36 -1.90
N PHE A 235 37.00 -41.16 -1.28
CA PHE A 235 36.35 -42.08 -0.33
C PHE A 235 36.27 -43.52 -0.84
N ASP A 236 36.19 -43.74 -2.16
CA ASP A 236 36.10 -45.06 -2.81
C ASP A 236 37.46 -45.69 -3.12
N SER A 237 38.59 -44.96 -2.97
CA SER A 237 39.93 -45.43 -3.27
C SER A 237 40.82 -45.56 -2.03
N ALA A 238 40.30 -45.15 -0.86
CA ALA A 238 41.02 -45.34 0.40
C ALA A 238 41.15 -46.83 0.72
N SER A 239 42.35 -47.29 0.90
CA SER A 239 42.65 -48.70 1.23
C SER A 239 42.41 -49.03 2.69
N GLY A 240 41.27 -48.64 3.22
CA GLY A 240 40.86 -48.90 4.60
C GLY A 240 39.36 -48.87 4.77
N ASN A 241 38.81 -49.66 5.67
CA ASN A 241 37.41 -49.57 6.06
C ASN A 241 37.21 -48.37 7.01
N PHE A 242 36.00 -47.83 7.07
CA PHE A 242 35.58 -46.77 7.99
C PHE A 242 35.91 -47.04 9.47
N ASP A 243 36.11 -48.34 9.81
CA ASP A 243 36.39 -48.79 11.16
C ASP A 243 37.88 -49.09 11.39
N ASP A 244 38.78 -48.76 10.46
CA ASP A 244 40.20 -48.97 10.64
C ASP A 244 40.80 -47.82 11.46
N GLU A 245 41.21 -48.08 12.69
CA GLU A 245 41.79 -47.08 13.61
C GLU A 245 43.08 -46.43 13.05
N THR A 246 43.60 -46.94 11.94
CA THR A 246 44.82 -46.41 11.29
C THR A 246 44.52 -45.30 10.27
N THR A 247 43.25 -45.17 9.80
CA THR A 247 42.87 -44.14 8.85
C THR A 247 42.15 -43.01 9.62
N ARG A 248 42.85 -41.99 10.02
CA ARG A 248 42.26 -40.80 10.61
C ARG A 248 41.99 -39.80 9.50
N PHE A 249 40.71 -39.41 9.38
CA PHE A 249 40.29 -38.26 8.57
C PHE A 249 40.54 -36.96 9.30
#